data_3fb340a136888195901e41b493c3951c
#
_entry.id   3fb340a136888195901e41b493c3951c
#
_cell.length_a   1.000
_cell.length_b   1.000
_cell.length_c   1.000
_cell.angle_alpha   90.00
_cell.angle_beta   90.00
_cell.angle_gamma   90.00
#
_symmetry.space_group_name_H-M   'P 1'
#
loop_
_entity.id
_entity.type
_entity.pdbx_description
1 polymer ?
#
loop_
_entity_poly.entity_id
_entity_poly.type
_entity_poly.pdbx_seq_one_letter_code
_entity_poly.pdbx_strand_id
1 'polypeptide(L)'
;MARRAASTGRQLPPPLPPGERTVGQLVGESIRIYGRKPWQSLAIGVPVAVVNAFVWGVPGSEQIIVAAAGALLITGSYVVACSIVTEHPLRSRNALTAYALGVLIFLPFPFLAALFIFPGLLWLSLFGLAVPAALVEGLGVRAALLRGLRLARVDFVHVLGGLATLALVVFLTQASLFFVLREFAENTRLAAATLASIVVSPLVFLGAALLYVDQEARLRSSDERREERDADLPDAHHADREGNPDVAREPRPSA
;
A
#
# COMPACT_ATOMS: atom_id res chain seq x y z
N MET A 1 25.06 41.59 -27.51
CA MET A 1 23.78 41.38 -26.78
C MET A 1 23.40 39.92 -26.89
N ALA A 2 23.74 39.10 -25.87
CA ALA A 2 23.45 37.67 -25.84
C ALA A 2 22.09 37.45 -25.13
N ARG A 3 21.09 37.05 -25.90
CA ARG A 3 19.77 36.69 -25.44
C ARG A 3 19.90 35.35 -24.63
N ARG A 4 19.92 35.43 -23.31
CA ARG A 4 19.75 34.26 -22.43
C ARG A 4 18.38 33.64 -22.73
N ALA A 5 18.37 32.52 -23.43
CA ALA A 5 17.20 31.66 -23.53
C ALA A 5 16.90 31.16 -22.11
N ALA A 6 15.89 31.73 -21.48
CA ALA A 6 15.31 31.19 -20.27
C ALA A 6 14.77 29.79 -20.62
N SER A 7 15.48 28.77 -20.17
CA SER A 7 14.93 27.41 -20.15
C SER A 7 13.72 27.42 -19.22
N THR A 8 12.53 27.56 -19.78
CA THR A 8 11.29 27.27 -19.13
C THR A 8 11.28 25.76 -18.82
N GLY A 9 11.97 25.40 -17.75
CA GLY A 9 11.83 24.08 -17.17
C GLY A 9 10.33 23.86 -16.94
N ARG A 10 9.77 22.94 -17.69
CA ARG A 10 8.37 22.50 -17.54
C ARG A 10 8.20 22.03 -16.11
N GLN A 11 7.80 22.94 -15.23
CA GLN A 11 7.48 22.60 -13.86
C GLN A 11 6.29 21.63 -13.94
N LEU A 12 6.55 20.38 -13.58
CA LEU A 12 5.47 19.40 -13.42
C LEU A 12 4.46 19.98 -12.45
N PRO A 13 3.15 19.84 -12.73
CA PRO A 13 2.11 20.31 -11.81
C PRO A 13 2.38 19.75 -10.41
N PRO A 14 2.07 20.51 -9.35
CA PRO A 14 2.23 20.05 -7.99
C PRO A 14 1.47 18.74 -7.80
N PRO A 15 2.00 17.81 -7.00
CA PRO A 15 1.31 16.54 -6.73
C PRO A 15 -0.05 16.83 -6.09
N LEU A 16 -1.08 16.11 -6.54
CA LEU A 16 -2.39 16.18 -5.90
C LEU A 16 -2.28 15.75 -4.42
N PRO A 17 -3.14 16.33 -3.56
CA PRO A 17 -3.17 15.95 -2.16
C PRO A 17 -3.47 14.45 -1.99
N PRO A 18 -3.01 13.83 -0.90
CA PRO A 18 -3.39 12.45 -0.58
C PRO A 18 -4.93 12.30 -0.59
N GLY A 19 -5.41 11.20 -1.13
CA GLY A 19 -6.85 10.94 -1.29
C GLY A 19 -7.41 11.31 -2.68
N GLU A 20 -6.78 12.21 -3.43
CA GLU A 20 -7.19 12.56 -4.80
C GLU A 20 -6.26 11.97 -5.87
N ARG A 21 -5.19 11.29 -5.45
CA ARG A 21 -4.20 10.73 -6.36
C ARG A 21 -4.77 9.61 -7.20
N THR A 22 -4.45 9.66 -8.50
CA THR A 22 -4.66 8.53 -9.40
C THR A 22 -3.54 7.49 -9.24
N VAL A 23 -3.77 6.26 -9.72
CA VAL A 23 -2.76 5.19 -9.70
C VAL A 23 -1.46 5.62 -10.39
N GLY A 24 -1.53 6.35 -11.52
CA GLY A 24 -0.35 6.86 -12.21
C GLY A 24 0.44 7.88 -11.37
N GLN A 25 -0.25 8.72 -10.61
CA GLN A 25 0.37 9.68 -9.70
C GLN A 25 1.00 9.02 -8.48
N LEU A 26 0.41 7.92 -8.00
CA LEU A 26 1.00 7.08 -6.95
C LEU A 26 2.36 6.52 -7.39
N VAL A 27 2.46 6.00 -8.62
CA VAL A 27 3.74 5.52 -9.18
C VAL A 27 4.73 6.69 -9.32
N GLY A 28 4.29 7.84 -9.83
CA GLY A 28 5.13 9.04 -9.96
C GLY A 28 5.67 9.53 -8.61
N GLU A 29 4.85 9.50 -7.55
CA GLU A 29 5.28 9.89 -6.20
C GLU A 29 6.24 8.87 -5.59
N SER A 30 6.02 7.57 -5.84
CA SER A 30 6.97 6.52 -5.45
C SER A 30 8.36 6.76 -6.04
N ILE A 31 8.43 7.14 -7.33
CA ILE A 31 9.68 7.49 -8.02
C ILE A 31 10.30 8.77 -7.41
N ARG A 32 9.48 9.75 -7.04
CA ARG A 32 9.97 10.99 -6.41
C ARG A 32 10.58 10.72 -5.04
N ILE A 33 9.94 9.90 -4.19
CA ILE A 33 10.46 9.49 -2.87
C ILE A 33 11.76 8.72 -3.06
N TYR A 34 11.79 7.79 -4.02
CA TYR A 34 12.99 7.05 -4.40
C TYR A 34 14.15 7.99 -4.73
N GLY A 35 13.91 9.02 -5.57
CA GLY A 35 14.93 9.99 -5.97
C GLY A 35 15.42 10.89 -4.83
N ARG A 36 14.58 11.15 -3.81
CA ARG A 36 14.97 11.93 -2.62
C ARG A 36 15.92 11.17 -1.68
N LYS A 37 15.75 9.85 -1.55
CA LYS A 37 16.51 9.01 -0.62
C LYS A 37 17.03 7.76 -1.33
N PRO A 38 17.88 7.89 -2.37
CA PRO A 38 18.22 6.80 -3.27
C PRO A 38 18.90 5.63 -2.55
N TRP A 39 19.84 5.89 -1.65
CA TRP A 39 20.54 4.84 -0.93
C TRP A 39 19.66 4.06 0.04
N GLN A 40 18.74 4.74 0.71
CA GLN A 40 17.78 4.09 1.60
C GLN A 40 16.79 3.25 0.80
N SER A 41 16.34 3.76 -0.34
CA SER A 41 15.45 3.04 -1.24
C SER A 41 16.13 1.81 -1.83
N LEU A 42 17.37 1.91 -2.32
CA LEU A 42 18.14 0.76 -2.80
C LEU A 42 18.32 -0.30 -1.71
N ALA A 43 18.59 0.12 -0.47
CA ALA A 43 18.72 -0.80 0.67
C ALA A 43 17.44 -1.64 0.90
N ILE A 44 16.25 -1.09 0.62
CA ILE A 44 14.97 -1.83 0.66
C ILE A 44 14.94 -2.96 -0.38
N GLY A 45 15.58 -2.77 -1.54
CA GLY A 45 15.59 -3.75 -2.62
C GLY A 45 16.55 -4.93 -2.39
N VAL A 46 17.59 -4.75 -1.58
CA VAL A 46 18.60 -5.78 -1.34
C VAL A 46 18.01 -7.08 -0.76
N PRO A 47 17.16 -7.06 0.28
CA PRO A 47 16.57 -8.28 0.80
C PRO A 47 15.74 -9.05 -0.23
N VAL A 48 15.03 -8.34 -1.12
CA VAL A 48 14.26 -8.98 -2.20
C VAL A 48 15.18 -9.66 -3.20
N ALA A 49 16.25 -9.01 -3.57
CA ALA A 49 17.25 -9.59 -4.47
C ALA A 49 17.91 -10.83 -3.87
N VAL A 50 18.19 -10.82 -2.56
CA VAL A 50 18.73 -11.98 -1.83
C VAL A 50 17.71 -13.13 -1.87
N VAL A 51 16.44 -12.88 -1.55
CA VAL A 51 15.38 -13.91 -1.62
C VAL A 51 15.27 -14.48 -3.03
N ASN A 52 15.24 -13.62 -4.06
CA ASN A 52 15.16 -14.05 -5.45
C ASN A 52 16.37 -14.92 -5.85
N ALA A 53 17.58 -14.52 -5.46
CA ALA A 53 18.78 -15.31 -5.74
C ALA A 53 18.71 -16.73 -5.14
N PHE A 54 18.21 -16.87 -3.91
CA PHE A 54 17.97 -18.16 -3.29
C PHE A 54 16.87 -18.97 -3.97
N VAL A 55 15.75 -18.32 -4.34
CA VAL A 55 14.65 -18.97 -5.05
C VAL A 55 15.11 -19.56 -6.39
N TRP A 56 15.97 -18.84 -7.13
CA TRP A 56 16.52 -19.34 -8.39
C TRP A 56 17.52 -20.49 -8.22
N GLY A 57 18.15 -20.59 -7.04
CA GLY A 57 19.16 -21.62 -6.74
C GLY A 57 18.58 -22.97 -6.32
N VAL A 58 17.25 -23.10 -6.15
CA VAL A 58 16.60 -24.34 -5.69
C VAL A 58 15.61 -24.91 -6.70
N PRO A 59 15.33 -26.23 -6.67
CA PRO A 59 14.35 -26.87 -7.53
C PRO A 59 12.95 -26.30 -7.36
N GLY A 60 12.12 -26.39 -8.40
CA GLY A 60 10.80 -25.75 -8.45
C GLY A 60 9.86 -26.04 -7.26
N SER A 61 9.89 -27.25 -6.70
CA SER A 61 9.07 -27.60 -5.53
C SER A 61 9.49 -26.89 -4.22
N GLU A 62 10.78 -26.52 -4.11
CA GLU A 62 11.35 -25.89 -2.92
C GLU A 62 11.28 -24.36 -2.99
N GLN A 63 11.09 -23.80 -4.19
CA GLN A 63 11.04 -22.35 -4.40
C GLN A 63 9.99 -21.66 -3.54
N ILE A 64 8.81 -22.27 -3.38
CA ILE A 64 7.73 -21.73 -2.55
C ILE A 64 8.16 -21.67 -1.08
N ILE A 65 8.86 -22.68 -0.57
CA ILE A 65 9.33 -22.72 0.81
C ILE A 65 10.38 -21.66 1.05
N VAL A 66 11.34 -21.52 0.12
CA VAL A 66 12.37 -20.48 0.18
C VAL A 66 11.76 -19.09 0.08
N ALA A 67 10.79 -18.88 -0.81
CA ALA A 67 10.05 -17.62 -0.92
C ALA A 67 9.26 -17.31 0.37
N ALA A 68 8.63 -18.32 0.99
CA ALA A 68 7.94 -18.18 2.26
C ALA A 68 8.90 -17.83 3.41
N ALA A 69 10.06 -18.49 3.49
CA ALA A 69 11.12 -18.12 4.45
C ALA A 69 11.63 -16.69 4.19
N GLY A 70 11.71 -16.29 2.92
CA GLY A 70 12.04 -14.93 2.49
C GLY A 70 11.05 -13.85 2.96
N ALA A 71 9.82 -14.24 3.37
CA ALA A 71 8.85 -13.30 3.91
C ALA A 71 9.38 -12.50 5.11
N LEU A 72 10.31 -13.06 5.89
CA LEU A 72 10.98 -12.35 6.98
C LEU A 72 11.77 -11.14 6.45
N LEU A 73 12.56 -11.33 5.41
CA LEU A 73 13.37 -10.26 4.81
C LEU A 73 12.50 -9.23 4.07
N ILE A 74 11.50 -9.71 3.31
CA ILE A 74 10.56 -8.88 2.57
C ILE A 74 9.76 -7.99 3.53
N THR A 75 9.33 -8.54 4.67
CA THR A 75 8.65 -7.77 5.72
C THR A 75 9.52 -6.65 6.25
N GLY A 76 10.79 -6.92 6.52
CA GLY A 76 11.74 -5.89 6.96
C GLY A 76 11.83 -4.74 5.94
N SER A 77 11.96 -5.06 4.66
CA SER A 77 11.94 -4.08 3.56
C SER A 77 10.66 -3.24 3.56
N TYR A 78 9.51 -3.88 3.72
CA TYR A 78 8.23 -3.17 3.72
C TYR A 78 8.06 -2.24 4.94
N VAL A 79 8.42 -2.69 6.14
CA VAL A 79 8.38 -1.87 7.36
C VAL A 79 9.30 -0.64 7.24
N VAL A 80 10.49 -0.81 6.65
CA VAL A 80 11.41 0.32 6.37
C VAL A 80 10.78 1.27 5.34
N ALA A 81 10.18 0.76 4.27
CA ALA A 81 9.49 1.59 3.28
C ALA A 81 8.34 2.38 3.91
N CYS A 82 7.52 1.75 4.77
CA CYS A 82 6.48 2.43 5.53
C CYS A 82 7.04 3.58 6.38
N SER A 83 8.15 3.34 7.10
CA SER A 83 8.81 4.39 7.90
C SER A 83 9.30 5.56 7.05
N ILE A 84 9.85 5.30 5.85
CA ILE A 84 10.32 6.34 4.93
C ILE A 84 9.17 7.20 4.40
N VAL A 85 8.05 6.56 4.02
CA VAL A 85 6.90 7.22 3.40
C VAL A 85 6.09 8.02 4.43
N THR A 86 5.88 7.43 5.61
CA THR A 86 5.09 8.07 6.68
C THR A 86 5.92 9.00 7.56
N GLU A 87 7.24 9.07 7.34
CA GLU A 87 8.21 9.79 8.17
C GLU A 87 8.13 9.42 9.65
N HIS A 88 7.63 8.22 9.93
CA HIS A 88 7.46 7.71 11.30
C HIS A 88 8.72 6.95 11.74
N PRO A 89 9.33 7.30 12.89
CA PRO A 89 10.52 6.60 13.35
C PRO A 89 10.20 5.14 13.70
N LEU A 90 11.15 4.25 13.44
CA LEU A 90 11.06 2.84 13.82
C LEU A 90 11.22 2.71 15.35
N ARG A 91 10.16 3.03 16.09
CA ARG A 91 10.12 2.79 17.54
C ARG A 91 10.04 1.29 17.79
N SER A 92 10.86 0.79 18.69
CA SER A 92 11.06 -0.65 18.91
C SER A 92 9.75 -1.46 19.06
N ARG A 93 8.79 -0.96 19.85
CA ARG A 93 7.52 -1.66 20.09
C ARG A 93 6.60 -1.69 18.87
N ASN A 94 6.37 -0.53 18.24
CA ASN A 94 5.49 -0.44 17.06
C ASN A 94 6.11 -1.14 15.85
N ALA A 95 7.43 -0.99 15.65
CA ALA A 95 8.15 -1.66 14.59
C ALA A 95 8.11 -3.19 14.74
N LEU A 96 8.22 -3.71 15.97
CA LEU A 96 8.12 -5.15 16.22
C LEU A 96 6.69 -5.67 15.91
N THR A 97 5.65 -4.95 16.30
CA THR A 97 4.26 -5.32 15.98
C THR A 97 4.01 -5.27 14.47
N ALA A 98 4.46 -4.21 13.80
CA ALA A 98 4.35 -4.07 12.34
C ALA A 98 5.13 -5.17 11.62
N TYR A 99 6.32 -5.53 12.12
CA TYR A 99 7.11 -6.62 11.57
C TYR A 99 6.42 -7.98 11.76
N ALA A 100 5.97 -8.32 12.97
CA ALA A 100 5.26 -9.57 13.23
C ALA A 100 3.99 -9.70 12.37
N LEU A 101 3.26 -8.60 12.22
CA LEU A 101 2.07 -8.53 11.37
C LEU A 101 2.44 -8.68 9.89
N GLY A 102 3.51 -8.04 9.43
CA GLY A 102 3.98 -8.18 8.06
C GLY A 102 4.40 -9.61 7.74
N VAL A 103 5.10 -10.30 8.65
CA VAL A 103 5.42 -11.73 8.48
C VAL A 103 4.14 -12.55 8.33
N LEU A 104 3.13 -12.32 9.16
CA LEU A 104 1.83 -12.99 9.07
C LEU A 104 1.15 -12.77 7.70
N ILE A 105 1.30 -11.58 7.12
CA ILE A 105 0.69 -11.21 5.84
C ILE A 105 1.52 -11.72 4.64
N PHE A 106 2.85 -11.61 4.69
CA PHE A 106 3.71 -12.01 3.57
C PHE A 106 3.99 -13.51 3.52
N LEU A 107 3.91 -14.23 4.64
CA LEU A 107 4.16 -15.67 4.68
C LEU A 107 3.19 -16.49 3.79
N PRO A 108 1.87 -16.23 3.73
CA PRO A 108 0.96 -16.94 2.85
C PRO A 108 1.08 -16.52 1.37
N PHE A 109 1.65 -15.34 1.10
CA PHE A 109 1.67 -14.76 -0.24
C PHE A 109 2.28 -15.68 -1.31
N PRO A 110 3.45 -16.32 -1.12
CA PRO A 110 4.04 -17.21 -2.13
C PRO A 110 3.13 -18.40 -2.48
N PHE A 111 2.41 -18.95 -1.50
CA PHE A 111 1.46 -20.05 -1.72
C PHE A 111 0.24 -19.60 -2.54
N LEU A 112 -0.30 -18.42 -2.22
CA LEU A 112 -1.41 -17.83 -2.96
C LEU A 112 -1.01 -17.44 -4.38
N ALA A 113 0.19 -16.86 -4.55
CA ALA A 113 0.73 -16.46 -5.83
C ALA A 113 1.12 -17.66 -6.71
N ALA A 114 1.51 -18.78 -6.11
CA ALA A 114 1.78 -20.02 -6.83
C ALA A 114 0.51 -20.65 -7.41
N LEU A 115 -0.65 -20.43 -6.77
CA LEU A 115 -1.93 -20.85 -7.31
C LEU A 115 -2.31 -19.99 -8.53
N PHE A 116 -2.33 -18.68 -8.31
CA PHE A 116 -2.48 -17.61 -9.30
C PHE A 116 -2.03 -16.29 -8.67
N ILE A 117 -1.46 -15.38 -9.45
CA ILE A 117 -1.03 -14.07 -8.94
C ILE A 117 -2.18 -13.24 -8.35
N PHE A 118 -3.39 -13.40 -8.90
CA PHE A 118 -4.56 -12.62 -8.48
C PHE A 118 -4.99 -12.87 -7.02
N PRO A 119 -5.09 -14.12 -6.49
CA PRO A 119 -5.33 -14.35 -5.06
C PRO A 119 -4.28 -13.70 -4.14
N GLY A 120 -3.01 -13.71 -4.56
CA GLY A 120 -1.94 -13.04 -3.83
C GLY A 120 -2.12 -11.52 -3.78
N LEU A 121 -2.44 -10.90 -4.92
CA LEU A 121 -2.72 -9.45 -4.99
C LEU A 121 -3.96 -9.08 -4.19
N LEU A 122 -5.02 -9.90 -4.25
CA LEU A 122 -6.24 -9.70 -3.47
C LEU A 122 -5.93 -9.74 -1.97
N TRP A 123 -5.15 -10.72 -1.53
CA TRP A 123 -4.70 -10.87 -0.15
C TRP A 123 -3.92 -9.64 0.33
N LEU A 124 -2.93 -9.18 -0.45
CA LEU A 124 -2.15 -7.98 -0.12
C LEU A 124 -3.00 -6.70 -0.14
N SER A 125 -3.97 -6.60 -1.06
CA SER A 125 -4.88 -5.45 -1.12
C SER A 125 -5.75 -5.33 0.12
N LEU A 126 -6.17 -6.46 0.70
CA LEU A 126 -7.00 -6.48 1.90
C LEU A 126 -6.19 -6.24 3.18
N PHE A 127 -5.02 -6.85 3.28
CA PHE A 127 -4.28 -6.90 4.54
C PHE A 127 -2.98 -6.11 4.55
N GLY A 128 -2.40 -5.79 3.38
CA GLY A 128 -1.11 -5.09 3.29
C GLY A 128 -1.09 -3.74 4.00
N LEU A 129 -2.22 -3.03 4.05
CA LEU A 129 -2.36 -1.73 4.73
C LEU A 129 -2.33 -1.84 6.26
N ALA A 130 -2.44 -3.04 6.84
CA ALA A 130 -2.37 -3.25 8.28
C ALA A 130 -0.96 -3.00 8.84
N VAL A 131 0.09 -3.24 8.05
CA VAL A 131 1.48 -3.04 8.47
C VAL A 131 1.78 -1.55 8.76
N PRO A 132 1.54 -0.61 7.81
CA PRO A 132 1.72 0.81 8.10
C PRO A 132 0.76 1.30 9.19
N ALA A 133 -0.47 0.78 9.29
CA ALA A 133 -1.39 1.13 10.39
C ALA A 133 -0.82 0.73 11.76
N ALA A 134 -0.23 -0.47 11.88
CA ALA A 134 0.44 -0.89 13.12
C ALA A 134 1.63 0.00 13.48
N LEU A 135 2.42 0.42 12.47
CA LEU A 135 3.60 1.25 12.67
C LEU A 135 3.25 2.67 13.10
N VAL A 136 2.31 3.30 12.40
CA VAL A 136 1.94 4.72 12.57
C VAL A 136 1.02 4.92 13.77
N GLU A 137 -0.04 4.12 13.86
CA GLU A 137 -1.07 4.26 14.89
C GLU A 137 -0.71 3.50 16.19
N GLY A 138 0.38 2.71 16.20
CA GLY A 138 0.82 1.95 17.37
C GLY A 138 -0.15 0.85 17.80
N LEU A 139 -0.93 0.33 16.86
CA LEU A 139 -1.99 -0.64 17.12
C LEU A 139 -1.43 -2.05 17.37
N GLY A 140 -2.09 -2.82 18.22
CA GLY A 140 -1.86 -4.26 18.35
C GLY A 140 -2.30 -5.03 17.10
N VAL A 141 -1.81 -6.26 16.92
CA VAL A 141 -2.00 -7.08 15.71
C VAL A 141 -3.46 -7.13 15.25
N ARG A 142 -4.40 -7.48 16.15
CA ARG A 142 -5.82 -7.57 15.80
C ARG A 142 -6.43 -6.24 15.37
N ALA A 143 -6.13 -5.17 16.13
CA ALA A 143 -6.64 -3.84 15.83
C ALA A 143 -6.08 -3.33 14.49
N ALA A 144 -4.79 -3.55 14.22
CA ALA A 144 -4.15 -3.17 12.97
C ALA A 144 -4.72 -3.94 11.77
N LEU A 145 -5.01 -5.25 11.90
CA LEU A 145 -5.67 -6.01 10.84
C LEU A 145 -7.06 -5.45 10.50
N LEU A 146 -7.87 -5.17 11.52
CA LEU A 146 -9.20 -4.59 11.32
C LEU A 146 -9.12 -3.18 10.72
N ARG A 147 -8.13 -2.39 11.16
CA ARG A 147 -7.87 -1.05 10.61
C ARG A 147 -7.46 -1.12 9.14
N GLY A 148 -6.49 -2.00 8.81
CA GLY A 148 -6.06 -2.22 7.42
C GLY A 148 -7.19 -2.66 6.51
N LEU A 149 -8.04 -3.59 6.98
CA LEU A 149 -9.21 -4.04 6.23
C LEU A 149 -10.25 -2.92 6.05
N ARG A 150 -10.46 -2.07 7.06
CA ARG A 150 -11.34 -0.90 6.94
C ARG A 150 -10.80 0.08 5.90
N LEU A 151 -9.50 0.40 5.94
CA LEU A 151 -8.84 1.26 4.95
C LEU A 151 -8.94 0.69 3.53
N ALA A 152 -8.68 -0.60 3.37
CA ALA A 152 -8.78 -1.26 2.07
C ALA A 152 -10.19 -1.21 1.47
N ARG A 153 -11.23 -1.18 2.30
CA ARG A 153 -12.65 -1.13 1.85
C ARG A 153 -13.13 0.27 1.47
N VAL A 154 -12.43 1.33 1.84
CA VAL A 154 -12.82 2.72 1.47
C VAL A 154 -12.83 2.88 -0.04
N ASP A 155 -11.78 2.42 -0.71
CA ASP A 155 -11.68 2.37 -2.16
C ASP A 155 -10.85 1.15 -2.58
N PHE A 156 -11.47 -0.01 -2.51
CA PHE A 156 -10.83 -1.29 -2.80
C PHE A 156 -10.27 -1.38 -4.21
N VAL A 157 -10.99 -0.81 -5.18
CA VAL A 157 -10.58 -0.82 -6.59
C VAL A 157 -9.28 -0.03 -6.76
N HIS A 158 -9.15 1.10 -6.08
CA HIS A 158 -7.93 1.91 -6.11
C HIS A 158 -6.74 1.18 -5.48
N VAL A 159 -6.95 0.51 -4.33
CA VAL A 159 -5.89 -0.27 -3.66
C VAL A 159 -5.44 -1.42 -4.53
N LEU A 160 -6.38 -2.23 -5.04
CA LEU A 160 -6.09 -3.38 -5.90
C LEU A 160 -5.44 -2.92 -7.21
N GLY A 161 -5.99 -1.89 -7.85
CA GLY A 161 -5.46 -1.31 -9.09
C GLY A 161 -4.05 -0.73 -8.91
N GLY A 162 -3.80 -0.06 -7.79
CA GLY A 162 -2.47 0.46 -7.42
C GLY A 162 -1.44 -0.67 -7.27
N LEU A 163 -1.75 -1.68 -6.47
CA LEU A 163 -0.87 -2.84 -6.28
C LEU A 163 -0.68 -3.64 -7.57
N ALA A 164 -1.75 -3.84 -8.35
CA ALA A 164 -1.66 -4.53 -9.64
C ALA A 164 -0.77 -3.77 -10.63
N THR A 165 -0.87 -2.44 -10.68
CA THR A 165 -0.02 -1.61 -11.53
C THR A 165 1.44 -1.69 -11.11
N LEU A 166 1.74 -1.62 -9.81
CA LEU A 166 3.10 -1.78 -9.29
C LEU A 166 3.66 -3.17 -9.60
N ALA A 167 2.87 -4.22 -9.42
CA ALA A 167 3.25 -5.59 -9.76
C ALA A 167 3.49 -5.75 -11.27
N LEU A 168 2.65 -5.12 -12.11
CA LEU A 168 2.80 -5.12 -13.57
C LEU A 168 4.10 -4.44 -14.01
N VAL A 169 4.47 -3.32 -13.40
CA VAL A 169 5.74 -2.63 -13.67
C VAL A 169 6.93 -3.54 -13.41
N VAL A 170 6.94 -4.24 -12.26
CA VAL A 170 7.98 -5.22 -11.94
C VAL A 170 8.00 -6.36 -12.95
N PHE A 171 6.82 -6.94 -13.22
CA PHE A 171 6.69 -8.06 -14.16
C PHE A 171 7.19 -7.68 -15.56
N LEU A 172 6.77 -6.54 -16.10
CA LEU A 172 7.20 -6.08 -17.42
C LEU A 172 8.71 -5.78 -17.45
N THR A 173 9.27 -5.22 -16.38
CA THR A 173 10.72 -4.98 -16.29
C THR A 173 11.48 -6.31 -16.32
N GLN A 174 11.09 -7.28 -15.53
CA GLN A 174 11.73 -8.60 -15.50
C GLN A 174 11.54 -9.37 -16.80
N ALA A 175 10.34 -9.34 -17.37
CA ALA A 175 10.05 -10.00 -18.66
C ALA A 175 10.86 -9.39 -19.80
N SER A 176 10.95 -8.06 -19.86
CA SER A 176 11.76 -7.35 -20.85
C SER A 176 13.23 -7.68 -20.71
N LEU A 177 13.74 -7.71 -19.48
CA LEU A 177 15.13 -8.07 -19.21
C LEU A 177 15.43 -9.51 -19.62
N PHE A 178 14.53 -10.44 -19.28
CA PHE A 178 14.66 -11.84 -19.67
C PHE A 178 14.67 -11.99 -21.19
N PHE A 179 13.81 -11.29 -21.91
CA PHE A 179 13.73 -11.33 -23.36
C PHE A 179 14.99 -10.77 -24.03
N VAL A 180 15.47 -9.62 -23.56
CA VAL A 180 16.69 -8.97 -24.10
C VAL A 180 17.93 -9.81 -23.84
N LEU A 181 18.01 -10.46 -22.69
CA LEU A 181 19.19 -11.24 -22.29
C LEU A 181 19.08 -12.74 -22.60
N ARG A 182 18.09 -13.18 -23.36
CA ARG A 182 17.84 -14.61 -23.63
C ARG A 182 19.04 -15.34 -24.26
N GLU A 183 19.83 -14.63 -25.08
CA GLU A 183 21.00 -15.16 -25.78
C GLU A 183 22.27 -15.19 -24.92
N PHE A 184 22.25 -14.55 -23.72
CA PHE A 184 23.39 -14.50 -22.83
C PHE A 184 23.43 -15.71 -21.89
N ALA A 185 24.62 -15.98 -21.33
CA ALA A 185 24.81 -17.03 -20.35
C ALA A 185 23.89 -16.88 -19.14
N GLU A 186 23.49 -18.00 -18.54
CA GLU A 186 22.58 -18.05 -17.39
C GLU A 186 23.03 -17.15 -16.23
N ASN A 187 24.32 -17.17 -15.91
CA ASN A 187 24.90 -16.32 -14.86
C ASN A 187 24.71 -14.82 -15.13
N THR A 188 24.80 -14.39 -16.39
CA THR A 188 24.58 -13.01 -16.79
C THR A 188 23.12 -12.64 -16.60
N ARG A 189 22.19 -13.51 -16.98
CA ARG A 189 20.75 -13.31 -16.79
C ARG A 189 20.40 -13.21 -15.31
N LEU A 190 20.95 -14.12 -14.49
CA LEU A 190 20.74 -14.12 -13.05
C LEU A 190 21.27 -12.83 -12.39
N ALA A 191 22.48 -12.42 -12.72
CA ALA A 191 23.08 -11.18 -12.21
C ALA A 191 22.24 -9.96 -12.57
N ALA A 192 21.80 -9.87 -13.83
CA ALA A 192 20.96 -8.78 -14.30
C ALA A 192 19.58 -8.76 -13.63
N ALA A 193 18.92 -9.92 -13.48
CA ALA A 193 17.64 -10.03 -12.76
C ALA A 193 17.76 -9.63 -11.29
N THR A 194 18.85 -10.01 -10.64
CA THR A 194 19.16 -9.64 -9.25
C THR A 194 19.36 -8.14 -9.11
N LEU A 195 20.16 -7.51 -10.00
CA LEU A 195 20.36 -6.06 -10.02
C LEU A 195 19.04 -5.32 -10.31
N ALA A 196 18.25 -5.79 -11.26
CA ALA A 196 16.95 -5.22 -11.55
C ALA A 196 16.01 -5.30 -10.34
N SER A 197 16.04 -6.40 -9.58
CA SER A 197 15.26 -6.55 -8.36
C SER A 197 15.65 -5.50 -7.30
N ILE A 198 16.96 -5.22 -7.13
CA ILE A 198 17.42 -4.17 -6.19
C ILE A 198 16.87 -2.79 -6.58
N VAL A 199 16.81 -2.51 -7.88
CA VAL A 199 16.39 -1.19 -8.38
C VAL A 199 14.87 -1.03 -8.41
N VAL A 200 14.13 -2.08 -8.79
CA VAL A 200 12.69 -1.97 -9.07
C VAL A 200 11.81 -2.30 -7.86
N SER A 201 12.22 -3.25 -7.02
CA SER A 201 11.39 -3.66 -5.86
C SER A 201 11.11 -2.54 -4.84
N PRO A 202 11.99 -1.56 -4.59
CA PRO A 202 11.66 -0.43 -3.71
C PRO A 202 10.45 0.35 -4.16
N LEU A 203 10.21 0.48 -5.46
CA LEU A 203 9.03 1.18 -5.99
C LEU A 203 7.73 0.53 -5.55
N VAL A 204 7.70 -0.81 -5.48
CA VAL A 204 6.52 -1.55 -5.01
C VAL A 204 6.26 -1.27 -3.54
N PHE A 205 7.29 -1.33 -2.70
CA PHE A 205 7.12 -1.11 -1.26
C PHE A 205 6.78 0.33 -0.92
N LEU A 206 7.43 1.29 -1.57
CA LEU A 206 7.14 2.71 -1.40
C LEU A 206 5.72 3.02 -1.91
N GLY A 207 5.33 2.47 -3.05
CA GLY A 207 3.98 2.62 -3.60
C GLY A 207 2.90 1.99 -2.72
N ALA A 208 3.15 0.79 -2.19
CA ALA A 208 2.24 0.14 -1.25
C ALA A 208 2.10 0.92 0.08
N ALA A 209 3.19 1.53 0.56
CA ALA A 209 3.14 2.40 1.72
C ALA A 209 2.41 3.73 1.44
N LEU A 210 2.54 4.29 0.23
CA LEU A 210 1.78 5.47 -0.20
C LEU A 210 0.28 5.20 -0.30
N LEU A 211 -0.13 3.99 -0.70
CA LEU A 211 -1.54 3.60 -0.70
C LEU A 211 -2.18 3.71 0.68
N TYR A 212 -1.43 3.42 1.75
CA TYR A 212 -1.93 3.65 3.12
C TYR A 212 -2.23 5.13 3.36
N VAL A 213 -1.33 6.03 3.00
CA VAL A 213 -1.51 7.49 3.18
C VAL A 213 -2.71 7.99 2.37
N ASP A 214 -2.88 7.49 1.14
CA ASP A 214 -4.01 7.87 0.28
C ASP A 214 -5.34 7.36 0.85
N GLN A 215 -5.39 6.11 1.32
CA GLN A 215 -6.62 5.53 1.87
C GLN A 215 -6.99 6.17 3.22
N GLU A 216 -6.00 6.53 4.04
CA GLU A 216 -6.24 7.27 5.27
C GLU A 216 -6.84 8.64 5.00
N ALA A 217 -6.31 9.38 4.03
CA ALA A 217 -6.85 10.67 3.63
C ALA A 217 -8.29 10.56 3.09
N ARG A 218 -8.57 9.53 2.26
CA ARG A 218 -9.94 9.25 1.76
C ARG A 218 -10.91 8.93 2.89
N LEU A 219 -10.47 8.14 3.87
CA LEU A 219 -11.31 7.81 5.02
C LEU A 219 -11.66 9.06 5.83
N ARG A 220 -10.66 9.89 6.15
CA ARG A 220 -10.89 11.16 6.89
C ARG A 220 -11.89 12.06 6.16
N SER A 221 -11.67 12.29 4.86
CA SER A 221 -12.59 13.14 4.07
C SER A 221 -14.01 12.55 3.92
N SER A 222 -14.16 11.23 4.05
CA SER A 222 -15.48 10.59 4.06
C SER A 222 -16.18 10.73 5.41
N ASP A 223 -15.42 10.68 6.51
CA ASP A 223 -15.97 10.85 7.86
C ASP A 223 -16.38 12.30 8.08
N GLU A 224 -15.58 13.30 7.67
CA GLU A 224 -15.89 14.73 7.71
C GLU A 224 -17.21 15.04 6.97
N ARG A 225 -17.38 14.51 5.74
CA ARG A 225 -18.62 14.69 4.97
C ARG A 225 -19.84 14.03 5.59
N ARG A 226 -19.66 12.98 6.38
CA ARG A 226 -20.76 12.37 7.13
C ARG A 226 -21.18 13.24 8.31
N GLU A 227 -20.20 13.75 9.07
CA GLU A 227 -20.44 14.65 10.19
C GLU A 227 -21.16 15.94 9.75
N GLU A 228 -20.71 16.55 8.62
CA GLU A 228 -21.39 17.70 8.02
C GLU A 228 -22.84 17.39 7.63
N ARG A 229 -23.08 16.24 6.98
CA ARG A 229 -24.41 15.82 6.59
C ARG A 229 -25.32 15.55 7.80
N ASP A 230 -24.78 14.94 8.84
CA ASP A 230 -25.55 14.66 10.06
C ASP A 230 -25.86 15.96 10.83
N ALA A 231 -24.97 16.96 10.78
CA ALA A 231 -25.18 18.28 11.34
C ALA A 231 -26.22 19.11 10.55
N ASP A 232 -26.30 18.91 9.23
CA ASP A 232 -27.27 19.59 8.35
C ASP A 232 -28.66 18.92 8.34
N LEU A 233 -28.81 17.71 8.92
CA LEU A 233 -30.12 17.10 9.10
C LEU A 233 -30.82 17.83 10.27
N PRO A 234 -31.85 18.72 10.00
CA PRO A 234 -32.59 19.30 11.08
C PRO A 234 -33.28 18.19 11.87
N ASP A 235 -33.39 18.38 13.19
CA ASP A 235 -34.12 17.51 14.11
C ASP A 235 -35.55 17.22 13.63
N ALA A 236 -35.67 16.45 12.55
CA ALA A 236 -36.97 16.04 11.99
C ALA A 236 -37.84 15.32 13.04
N HIS A 237 -37.20 14.74 14.07
CA HIS A 237 -37.89 14.12 15.19
C HIS A 237 -38.48 15.11 16.21
N HIS A 238 -38.05 16.38 16.23
CA HIS A 238 -38.71 17.40 17.07
C HIS A 238 -39.87 18.09 16.35
N ALA A 239 -39.78 18.26 15.02
CA ALA A 239 -40.87 18.91 14.25
C ALA A 239 -42.18 18.08 14.21
N ASP A 240 -42.06 16.73 14.16
CA ASP A 240 -43.25 15.85 14.18
C ASP A 240 -43.93 15.76 15.56
N ARG A 241 -43.26 16.10 16.65
CA ARG A 241 -43.86 16.12 17.99
C ARG A 241 -44.56 17.44 18.32
N GLU A 242 -44.12 18.55 17.75
CA GLU A 242 -44.75 19.87 17.94
C GLU A 242 -45.89 20.15 16.95
N GLY A 243 -45.93 19.44 15.80
CA GLY A 243 -46.92 19.68 14.73
C GLY A 243 -48.23 18.90 14.83
N ASN A 244 -48.41 17.97 15.79
CA ASN A 244 -49.67 17.22 15.91
C ASN A 244 -50.32 17.37 17.29
N PRO A 245 -51.10 18.46 17.51
CA PRO A 245 -51.82 18.68 18.77
C PRO A 245 -52.98 17.69 18.99
N ASP A 246 -53.30 16.83 18.01
CA ASP A 246 -54.46 15.93 18.10
C ASP A 246 -54.18 14.58 18.82
N VAL A 247 -52.92 14.22 19.08
CA VAL A 247 -52.58 12.96 19.80
C VAL A 247 -52.76 13.09 21.33
N ALA A 248 -53.00 14.31 21.85
CA ALA A 248 -53.15 14.55 23.29
C ALA A 248 -54.59 14.33 23.83
N ARG A 249 -55.55 13.88 22.99
CA ARG A 249 -56.97 13.71 23.40
C ARG A 249 -57.48 12.27 23.23
N GLU A 250 -56.77 11.30 23.69
CA GLU A 250 -57.41 9.98 23.96
C GLU A 250 -58.01 10.01 25.37
N PRO A 251 -59.34 9.87 25.52
CA PRO A 251 -59.98 9.77 26.84
C PRO A 251 -59.65 8.44 27.45
N ARG A 252 -59.16 8.47 28.71
CA ARG A 252 -58.95 7.24 29.52
C ARG A 252 -60.27 6.49 29.67
N PRO A 253 -60.35 5.20 29.41
CA PRO A 253 -61.51 4.41 29.73
C PRO A 253 -61.69 4.37 31.25
N SER A 254 -62.86 4.80 31.70
CA SER A 254 -63.33 4.68 33.09
C SER A 254 -63.60 3.20 33.43
N ALA A 255 -62.97 2.70 34.50
CA ALA A 255 -63.24 1.42 35.13
C ALA A 255 -64.60 1.41 35.83
#